data_e3d435c937026c9045577fec90a9dbce
#
_entry.id   e3d435c937026c9045577fec90a9dbce
#
_cell.length_a   1.000
_cell.length_b   1.000
_cell.length_c   1.000
_cell.angle_alpha   90.00
_cell.angle_beta   90.00
_cell.angle_gamma   90.00
#
_symmetry.space_group_name_H-M   'P 1'
#
loop_
_entity.id
_entity.type
_entity.pdbx_description
1 polymer ?
#
loop_
_entity_poly.entity_id
_entity_poly.type
_entity_poly.pdbx_seq_one_letter_code
_entity_poly.pdbx_strand_id
1 'polypeptide(L)'
;GIISDRCEINRQIKADNALLCELKATVKKLMQAVKNTVPAIAEAMEKIRSSMLIFSYQLRHIGVGKHNMGKRVKAVKPELERYAGLVQQIKEKSKERKALLAEKKETPFYQIPKLHDLTRRITELTEELEELKTEKEMVLRSLNCADDAGISAVKKEIATLEGALQKLSEQEEKYSVELDEALKQYAELKEQAAGMDAVELMDARLAIREEKERSAVDRIKAAYGEKYDPMMMHDSKRDVANLLYEEVEARSVREFLRQKQPQQRQNKKKNRDSWER
;
A
#
# COMPACT_ATOMS: atom_id res chain seq x y z
N GLY A 1 13.48 -11.56 8.25
CA GLY A 1 12.66 -11.39 7.10
C GLY A 1 11.19 -11.22 7.39
N ILE A 2 10.33 -11.94 6.72
CA ILE A 2 8.86 -11.70 6.60
C ILE A 2 8.11 -11.78 7.93
N ILE A 3 8.48 -12.67 8.84
CA ILE A 3 7.85 -12.78 10.17
C ILE A 3 8.16 -11.53 10.99
N SER A 4 9.39 -11.01 10.89
CA SER A 4 9.83 -9.78 11.52
C SER A 4 9.01 -8.58 11.00
N ASP A 5 8.84 -8.49 9.68
CA ASP A 5 8.11 -7.40 9.02
C ASP A 5 6.62 -7.39 9.42
N ARG A 6 6.01 -8.58 9.53
CA ARG A 6 4.61 -8.70 9.99
C ARG A 6 4.43 -8.29 11.46
N CYS A 7 5.35 -8.68 12.32
CA CYS A 7 5.34 -8.29 13.74
C CYS A 7 5.52 -6.78 13.87
N GLU A 8 6.36 -6.19 13.03
CA GLU A 8 6.64 -4.77 13.01
C GLU A 8 5.45 -3.95 12.53
N ILE A 9 4.78 -4.37 11.45
CA ILE A 9 3.54 -3.74 10.96
C ILE A 9 2.46 -3.78 12.04
N ASN A 10 2.25 -4.92 12.71
CA ASN A 10 1.26 -5.02 13.77
C ASN A 10 1.60 -4.11 14.97
N ARG A 11 2.88 -3.97 15.31
CA ARG A 11 3.34 -3.06 16.38
C ARG A 11 3.07 -1.61 16.00
N GLN A 12 3.38 -1.22 14.76
CA GLN A 12 3.12 0.12 14.25
C GLN A 12 1.63 0.44 14.25
N ILE A 13 0.79 -0.45 13.76
CA ILE A 13 -0.67 -0.29 13.79
C ILE A 13 -1.19 -0.10 15.23
N LYS A 14 -0.63 -0.79 16.22
CA LYS A 14 -1.01 -0.58 17.62
C LYS A 14 -0.62 0.79 18.13
N ALA A 15 0.59 1.25 17.83
CA ALA A 15 1.08 2.58 18.22
C ALA A 15 0.23 3.69 17.58
N ASP A 16 -0.06 3.56 16.28
CA ASP A 16 -0.91 4.49 15.53
C ASP A 16 -2.33 4.53 16.09
N ASN A 17 -2.92 3.39 16.41
CA ASN A 17 -4.25 3.34 17.02
C ASN A 17 -4.29 3.98 18.42
N ALA A 18 -3.25 3.81 19.23
CA ALA A 18 -3.17 4.43 20.55
C ALA A 18 -3.10 5.96 20.41
N LEU A 19 -2.27 6.46 19.50
CA LEU A 19 -2.14 7.90 19.20
C LEU A 19 -3.45 8.48 18.68
N LEU A 20 -4.16 7.76 17.79
CA LEU A 20 -5.46 8.15 17.27
C LEU A 20 -6.51 8.27 18.39
N CYS A 21 -6.60 7.29 19.29
CA CYS A 21 -7.54 7.34 20.41
C CYS A 21 -7.26 8.55 21.34
N GLU A 22 -5.99 8.84 21.61
CA GLU A 22 -5.59 9.99 22.40
C GLU A 22 -5.99 11.31 21.73
N LEU A 23 -5.70 11.45 20.45
CA LEU A 23 -6.04 12.64 19.67
C LEU A 23 -7.56 12.87 19.62
N LYS A 24 -8.36 11.84 19.35
CA LYS A 24 -9.82 11.93 19.36
C LYS A 24 -10.36 12.41 20.70
N ALA A 25 -9.89 11.82 21.79
CA ALA A 25 -10.33 12.20 23.14
C ALA A 25 -9.96 13.66 23.44
N THR A 26 -8.77 14.11 23.02
CA THR A 26 -8.29 15.47 23.23
C THR A 26 -9.12 16.47 22.40
N VAL A 27 -9.32 16.21 21.10
CA VAL A 27 -10.10 17.07 20.20
C VAL A 27 -11.57 17.15 20.67
N LYS A 28 -12.18 16.00 21.02
CA LYS A 28 -13.55 15.99 21.54
C LYS A 28 -13.74 16.85 22.78
N LYS A 29 -12.84 16.74 23.78
CA LYS A 29 -12.86 17.57 24.97
C LYS A 29 -12.69 19.05 24.64
N LEU A 30 -11.78 19.36 23.71
CA LEU A 30 -11.54 20.71 23.26
C LEU A 30 -12.78 21.33 22.63
N MET A 31 -13.42 20.66 21.67
CA MET A 31 -14.62 21.15 20.97
C MET A 31 -15.80 21.37 21.92
N GLN A 32 -15.93 20.54 22.98
CA GLN A 32 -16.96 20.73 24.01
C GLN A 32 -16.68 21.89 24.96
N ALA A 33 -15.43 22.31 25.12
CA ALA A 33 -15.01 23.32 26.08
C ALA A 33 -14.64 24.67 25.43
N VAL A 34 -14.70 24.77 24.10
CA VAL A 34 -14.34 26.01 23.39
C VAL A 34 -15.28 27.13 23.78
N LYS A 35 -14.73 28.16 24.44
CA LYS A 35 -15.38 29.43 24.66
C LYS A 35 -15.27 30.26 23.39
N ASN A 36 -16.28 31.07 23.12
CA ASN A 36 -16.28 31.95 21.94
C ASN A 36 -15.40 33.21 22.16
N THR A 37 -14.09 32.96 22.37
CA THR A 37 -13.05 33.98 22.56
C THR A 37 -11.91 33.73 21.59
N VAL A 38 -11.24 34.80 21.14
CA VAL A 38 -10.13 34.70 20.17
C VAL A 38 -9.04 33.72 20.61
N PRO A 39 -8.51 33.76 21.85
CA PRO A 39 -7.49 32.80 22.27
C PRO A 39 -7.96 31.34 22.28
N ALA A 40 -9.23 31.09 22.69
CA ALA A 40 -9.74 29.72 22.75
C ALA A 40 -9.97 29.14 21.35
N ILE A 41 -10.48 29.93 20.43
CA ILE A 41 -10.66 29.51 19.02
C ILE A 41 -9.30 29.33 18.34
N ALA A 42 -8.34 30.23 18.54
CA ALA A 42 -6.99 30.12 18.03
C ALA A 42 -6.32 28.81 18.50
N GLU A 43 -6.42 28.49 19.80
CA GLU A 43 -5.89 27.24 20.35
C GLU A 43 -6.56 26.01 19.74
N ALA A 44 -7.89 26.02 19.60
CA ALA A 44 -8.65 24.93 19.00
C ALA A 44 -8.24 24.70 17.54
N MET A 45 -8.14 25.77 16.74
CA MET A 45 -7.73 25.69 15.34
C MET A 45 -6.31 25.12 15.18
N GLU A 46 -5.33 25.59 15.96
CA GLU A 46 -3.96 25.10 15.85
C GLU A 46 -3.79 23.68 16.43
N LYS A 47 -4.61 23.26 17.38
CA LYS A 47 -4.68 21.87 17.86
C LYS A 47 -5.25 20.91 16.80
N ILE A 48 -6.32 21.32 16.11
CA ILE A 48 -6.88 20.52 15.00
C ILE A 48 -5.87 20.46 13.87
N ARG A 49 -5.24 21.58 13.50
CA ARG A 49 -4.18 21.62 12.49
C ARG A 49 -3.03 20.68 12.81
N SER A 50 -2.60 20.62 14.07
CA SER A 50 -1.54 19.69 14.50
C SER A 50 -1.99 18.22 14.44
N SER A 51 -3.26 17.92 14.70
CA SER A 51 -3.83 16.58 14.51
C SER A 51 -3.88 16.18 13.04
N MET A 52 -4.28 17.10 12.15
CA MET A 52 -4.23 16.90 10.70
C MET A 52 -2.81 16.59 10.20
N LEU A 53 -1.79 17.24 10.80
CA LEU A 53 -0.40 16.96 10.47
C LEU A 53 0.00 15.51 10.82
N ILE A 54 -0.46 15.00 11.95
CA ILE A 54 -0.23 13.61 12.36
C ILE A 54 -0.93 12.65 11.39
N PHE A 55 -2.20 12.89 11.06
CA PHE A 55 -2.94 12.04 10.12
C PHE A 55 -2.34 12.06 8.72
N SER A 56 -1.93 13.22 8.23
CA SER A 56 -1.25 13.34 6.93
C SER A 56 0.05 12.54 6.88
N TYR A 57 0.86 12.61 7.95
CA TYR A 57 2.08 11.82 8.05
C TYR A 57 1.81 10.31 8.05
N GLN A 58 0.82 9.87 8.84
CA GLN A 58 0.41 8.46 8.90
C GLN A 58 -0.08 7.95 7.55
N LEU A 59 -0.91 8.72 6.84
CA LEU A 59 -1.39 8.37 5.51
C LEU A 59 -0.26 8.25 4.48
N ARG A 60 0.73 9.15 4.53
CA ARG A 60 1.92 9.06 3.67
C ARG A 60 2.75 7.82 3.96
N HIS A 61 2.98 7.53 5.24
CA HIS A 61 3.73 6.35 5.66
C HIS A 61 3.04 5.05 5.21
N ILE A 62 1.71 4.96 5.37
CA ILE A 62 0.89 3.85 4.86
C ILE A 62 1.02 3.74 3.35
N GLY A 63 0.94 4.86 2.62
CA GLY A 63 1.08 4.91 1.17
C GLY A 63 2.42 4.34 0.68
N VAL A 64 3.52 4.68 1.34
CA VAL A 64 4.86 4.12 1.04
C VAL A 64 4.90 2.62 1.32
N GLY A 65 4.38 2.18 2.47
CA GLY A 65 4.30 0.76 2.84
C GLY A 65 3.50 -0.05 1.81
N LYS A 66 2.33 0.43 1.42
CA LYS A 66 1.47 -0.18 0.38
C LYS A 66 2.17 -0.23 -0.97
N HIS A 67 2.87 0.84 -1.36
CA HIS A 67 3.60 0.87 -2.63
C HIS A 67 4.69 -0.21 -2.68
N ASN A 68 5.51 -0.30 -1.64
CA ASN A 68 6.63 -1.25 -1.59
C ASN A 68 6.16 -2.71 -1.58
N MET A 69 5.16 -3.04 -0.74
CA MET A 69 4.58 -4.38 -0.69
C MET A 69 3.83 -4.73 -1.98
N GLY A 70 3.03 -3.80 -2.49
CA GLY A 70 2.27 -3.98 -3.73
C GLY A 70 3.17 -4.19 -4.95
N LYS A 71 4.33 -3.55 -4.99
CA LYS A 71 5.34 -3.75 -6.03
C LYS A 71 5.88 -5.19 -6.00
N ARG A 72 6.16 -5.73 -4.80
CA ARG A 72 6.62 -7.12 -4.62
C ARG A 72 5.54 -8.12 -5.05
N VAL A 73 4.30 -7.95 -4.58
CA VAL A 73 3.17 -8.82 -4.94
C VAL A 73 2.93 -8.81 -6.45
N LYS A 74 2.92 -7.63 -7.09
CA LYS A 74 2.73 -7.50 -8.54
C LYS A 74 3.85 -8.13 -9.36
N ALA A 75 5.06 -8.18 -8.85
CA ALA A 75 6.19 -8.82 -9.54
C ALA A 75 6.14 -10.35 -9.43
N VAL A 76 5.73 -10.88 -8.28
CA VAL A 76 5.85 -12.32 -7.97
C VAL A 76 4.58 -13.10 -8.31
N LYS A 77 3.39 -12.54 -8.09
CA LYS A 77 2.12 -13.24 -8.27
C LYS A 77 1.90 -13.80 -9.69
N PRO A 78 2.15 -13.05 -10.77
CA PRO A 78 2.03 -13.57 -12.13
C PRO A 78 2.95 -14.77 -12.40
N GLU A 79 4.17 -14.74 -11.87
CA GLU A 79 5.13 -15.84 -12.02
C GLU A 79 4.68 -17.09 -11.26
N LEU A 80 4.06 -16.93 -10.07
CA LEU A 80 3.45 -18.05 -9.34
C LEU A 80 2.25 -18.66 -10.08
N GLU A 81 1.43 -17.84 -10.72
CA GLU A 81 0.31 -18.29 -11.55
C GLU A 81 0.81 -19.03 -12.78
N ARG A 82 1.84 -18.48 -13.45
CA ARG A 82 2.51 -19.14 -14.58
C ARG A 82 3.08 -20.50 -14.18
N TYR A 83 3.81 -20.55 -13.06
CA TYR A 83 4.32 -21.81 -12.50
C TYR A 83 3.21 -22.84 -12.28
N ALA A 84 2.09 -22.45 -11.67
CA ALA A 84 0.97 -23.35 -11.42
C ALA A 84 0.36 -23.88 -12.72
N GLY A 85 0.23 -23.03 -13.73
CA GLY A 85 -0.22 -23.42 -15.07
C GLY A 85 0.72 -24.43 -15.74
N LEU A 86 2.03 -24.19 -15.68
CA LEU A 86 3.03 -25.09 -16.24
C LEU A 86 3.01 -26.47 -15.55
N VAL A 87 2.92 -26.50 -14.21
CA VAL A 87 2.81 -27.75 -13.45
C VAL A 87 1.56 -28.54 -13.86
N GLN A 88 0.44 -27.87 -14.04
CA GLN A 88 -0.79 -28.52 -14.49
C GLN A 88 -0.66 -29.07 -15.91
N GLN A 89 -0.11 -28.32 -16.86
CA GLN A 89 0.12 -28.77 -18.25
C GLN A 89 1.08 -29.96 -18.30
N ILE A 90 2.18 -29.92 -17.55
CA ILE A 90 3.12 -31.03 -17.45
C ILE A 90 2.43 -32.30 -16.93
N LYS A 91 1.58 -32.16 -15.92
CA LYS A 91 0.82 -33.29 -15.35
C LYS A 91 -0.15 -33.89 -16.38
N GLU A 92 -0.88 -33.06 -17.11
CA GLU A 92 -1.85 -33.49 -18.11
C GLU A 92 -1.16 -34.18 -19.27
N LYS A 93 -0.15 -33.56 -19.89
CA LYS A 93 0.63 -34.15 -20.99
C LYS A 93 1.38 -35.41 -20.57
N SER A 94 1.88 -35.46 -19.35
CA SER A 94 2.50 -36.70 -18.82
C SER A 94 1.51 -37.84 -18.67
N LYS A 95 0.26 -37.56 -18.29
CA LYS A 95 -0.82 -38.53 -18.22
C LYS A 95 -1.19 -39.02 -19.61
N GLU A 96 -1.37 -38.11 -20.58
CA GLU A 96 -1.64 -38.43 -21.97
C GLU A 96 -0.54 -39.32 -22.57
N ARG A 97 0.73 -38.93 -22.41
CA ARG A 97 1.87 -39.72 -22.89
C ARG A 97 1.89 -41.14 -22.28
N LYS A 98 1.59 -41.26 -20.96
CA LYS A 98 1.51 -42.58 -20.31
C LYS A 98 0.39 -43.43 -20.90
N ALA A 99 -0.78 -42.86 -21.23
CA ALA A 99 -1.89 -43.57 -21.86
C ALA A 99 -1.51 -44.06 -23.26
N LEU A 100 -0.89 -43.20 -24.09
CA LEU A 100 -0.41 -43.59 -25.41
C LEU A 100 0.67 -44.66 -25.39
N LEU A 101 1.56 -44.61 -24.38
CA LEU A 101 2.57 -45.67 -24.17
C LEU A 101 1.92 -47.01 -23.80
N ALA A 102 0.86 -47.02 -23.00
CA ALA A 102 0.10 -48.21 -22.68
C ALA A 102 -0.61 -48.77 -23.93
N GLU A 103 -1.31 -47.91 -24.69
CA GLU A 103 -1.96 -48.28 -25.95
C GLU A 103 -0.95 -48.85 -26.97
N LYS A 104 0.21 -48.23 -27.10
CA LYS A 104 1.27 -48.74 -27.98
C LYS A 104 1.73 -50.13 -27.59
N LYS A 105 1.82 -50.45 -26.28
CA LYS A 105 2.20 -51.81 -25.81
C LYS A 105 1.11 -52.87 -26.13
N GLU A 106 -0.16 -52.47 -26.10
CA GLU A 106 -1.29 -53.36 -26.39
C GLU A 106 -1.54 -53.51 -27.88
N THR A 107 -1.03 -52.60 -28.71
CA THR A 107 -1.25 -52.60 -30.16
C THR A 107 -0.44 -53.72 -30.83
N PRO A 108 -1.09 -54.63 -31.56
CA PRO A 108 -0.40 -55.74 -32.25
C PRO A 108 0.65 -55.24 -33.28
N PHE A 109 1.75 -55.96 -33.42
CA PHE A 109 2.87 -55.57 -34.29
C PHE A 109 2.52 -55.44 -35.76
N TYR A 110 1.46 -56.11 -36.23
CA TYR A 110 0.99 -56.02 -37.63
C TYR A 110 0.18 -54.72 -37.95
N GLN A 111 -0.19 -53.95 -36.92
CA GLN A 111 -0.83 -52.64 -37.11
C GLN A 111 0.21 -51.54 -37.26
N ILE A 112 1.06 -51.65 -38.26
CA ILE A 112 2.19 -50.75 -38.53
C ILE A 112 1.77 -49.27 -38.61
N PRO A 113 0.70 -48.88 -39.37
CA PRO A 113 0.29 -47.47 -39.44
C PRO A 113 -0.07 -46.90 -38.07
N LYS A 114 -0.84 -47.64 -37.26
CA LYS A 114 -1.23 -47.23 -35.91
C LYS A 114 -0.03 -47.10 -35.00
N LEU A 115 0.90 -48.04 -35.05
CA LEU A 115 2.14 -47.98 -34.26
C LEU A 115 3.00 -46.78 -34.64
N HIS A 116 3.05 -46.41 -35.91
CA HIS A 116 3.76 -45.24 -36.40
C HIS A 116 3.14 -43.95 -35.86
N ASP A 117 1.80 -43.81 -35.95
CA ASP A 117 1.09 -42.64 -35.44
C ASP A 117 1.22 -42.50 -33.94
N LEU A 118 1.08 -43.59 -33.18
CA LEU A 118 1.31 -43.58 -31.72
C LEU A 118 2.75 -43.17 -31.40
N THR A 119 3.74 -43.65 -32.12
CA THR A 119 5.13 -43.31 -31.92
C THR A 119 5.39 -41.84 -32.18
N ARG A 120 4.87 -41.30 -33.29
CA ARG A 120 4.96 -39.86 -33.63
C ARG A 120 4.37 -39.01 -32.51
N ARG A 121 3.14 -39.31 -32.08
CA ARG A 121 2.47 -38.56 -31.02
C ARG A 121 3.19 -38.62 -29.66
N ILE A 122 3.76 -39.78 -29.32
CA ILE A 122 4.58 -39.95 -28.12
C ILE A 122 5.86 -39.09 -28.19
N THR A 123 6.48 -39.00 -29.37
CA THR A 123 7.68 -38.17 -29.58
C THR A 123 7.32 -36.69 -29.43
N GLU A 124 6.28 -36.22 -30.13
CA GLU A 124 5.76 -34.83 -30.02
C GLU A 124 5.48 -34.48 -28.57
N LEU A 125 4.73 -35.31 -27.84
CA LEU A 125 4.48 -35.06 -26.41
C LEU A 125 5.72 -35.07 -25.53
N THR A 126 6.75 -35.82 -25.93
CA THR A 126 8.00 -35.86 -25.18
C THR A 126 8.76 -34.55 -25.37
N GLU A 127 8.83 -34.03 -26.58
CA GLU A 127 9.43 -32.74 -26.91
C GLU A 127 8.68 -31.60 -26.19
N GLU A 128 7.34 -31.57 -26.29
CA GLU A 128 6.50 -30.58 -25.59
C GLU A 128 6.72 -30.62 -24.05
N LEU A 129 6.88 -31.80 -23.47
CA LEU A 129 7.15 -31.95 -22.05
C LEU A 129 8.54 -31.41 -21.64
N GLU A 130 9.56 -31.57 -22.47
CA GLU A 130 10.89 -31.02 -22.21
C GLU A 130 10.88 -29.49 -22.31
N GLU A 131 10.16 -28.93 -23.27
CA GLU A 131 9.96 -27.47 -23.38
C GLU A 131 9.27 -26.91 -22.13
N LEU A 132 8.14 -27.52 -21.71
CA LEU A 132 7.43 -27.10 -20.50
C LEU A 132 8.26 -27.21 -19.23
N LYS A 133 9.11 -28.24 -19.10
CA LYS A 133 10.04 -28.37 -17.98
C LYS A 133 11.09 -27.26 -17.98
N THR A 134 11.62 -26.93 -19.16
CA THR A 134 12.59 -25.84 -19.33
C THR A 134 11.96 -24.50 -18.94
N GLU A 135 10.72 -24.24 -19.41
CA GLU A 135 10.00 -23.04 -18.98
C GLU A 135 9.74 -23.01 -17.48
N LYS A 136 9.36 -24.13 -16.87
CA LYS A 136 9.17 -24.25 -15.43
C LYS A 136 10.45 -23.90 -14.66
N GLU A 137 11.61 -24.38 -15.12
CA GLU A 137 12.91 -24.05 -14.53
C GLU A 137 13.24 -22.56 -14.65
N MET A 138 12.90 -21.93 -15.80
CA MET A 138 13.08 -20.48 -15.95
C MET A 138 12.23 -19.70 -14.94
N VAL A 139 10.98 -20.12 -14.72
CA VAL A 139 10.10 -19.49 -13.71
C VAL A 139 10.65 -19.72 -12.30
N LEU A 140 11.15 -20.91 -11.97
CA LEU A 140 11.79 -21.15 -10.67
C LEU A 140 13.00 -20.22 -10.43
N ARG A 141 13.82 -20.00 -11.45
CA ARG A 141 14.95 -19.07 -11.38
C ARG A 141 14.48 -17.62 -11.20
N SER A 142 13.42 -17.18 -11.91
CA SER A 142 12.85 -15.82 -11.75
C SER A 142 12.31 -15.58 -10.34
N LEU A 143 11.82 -16.64 -9.67
CA LEU A 143 11.35 -16.62 -8.30
C LEU A 143 12.45 -16.82 -7.26
N ASN A 144 13.73 -17.00 -7.69
CA ASN A 144 14.86 -17.37 -6.85
C ASN A 144 14.63 -18.65 -6.05
N CYS A 145 13.91 -19.61 -6.63
CA CYS A 145 13.68 -20.92 -6.04
C CYS A 145 14.63 -21.94 -6.68
N ALA A 146 15.27 -22.77 -5.84
CA ALA A 146 16.12 -23.86 -6.32
C ALA A 146 15.28 -25.03 -6.86
N ASP A 147 14.09 -25.23 -6.28
CA ASP A 147 13.21 -26.35 -6.56
C ASP A 147 11.73 -26.03 -6.28
N ASP A 148 10.87 -27.00 -6.51
CA ASP A 148 9.43 -26.91 -6.26
C ASP A 148 9.09 -26.71 -4.77
N ALA A 149 9.97 -27.10 -3.84
CA ALA A 149 9.74 -26.90 -2.41
C ALA A 149 9.82 -25.41 -2.03
N GLY A 150 10.71 -24.65 -2.69
CA GLY A 150 10.87 -23.21 -2.51
C GLY A 150 9.58 -22.43 -2.84
N ILE A 151 8.77 -22.92 -3.79
CA ILE A 151 7.51 -22.28 -4.19
C ILE A 151 6.51 -22.18 -3.01
N SER A 152 6.49 -23.16 -2.12
CA SER A 152 5.61 -23.10 -0.93
C SER A 152 5.97 -21.93 -0.02
N ALA A 153 7.26 -21.63 0.13
CA ALA A 153 7.72 -20.48 0.92
C ALA A 153 7.33 -19.15 0.25
N VAL A 154 7.53 -19.03 -1.07
CA VAL A 154 7.14 -17.84 -1.84
C VAL A 154 5.64 -17.62 -1.80
N LYS A 155 4.81 -18.66 -1.92
CA LYS A 155 3.35 -18.55 -1.78
C LYS A 155 2.96 -18.02 -0.39
N LYS A 156 3.58 -18.52 0.68
CA LYS A 156 3.33 -18.03 2.05
C LYS A 156 3.77 -16.58 2.22
N GLU A 157 4.88 -16.21 1.60
CA GLU A 157 5.36 -14.81 1.58
C GLU A 157 4.30 -13.90 0.96
N ILE A 158 3.84 -14.22 -0.25
CA ILE A 158 2.86 -13.41 -0.97
C ILE A 158 1.54 -13.32 -0.20
N ALA A 159 1.02 -14.42 0.34
CA ALA A 159 -0.18 -14.41 1.17
C ALA A 159 -0.02 -13.50 2.42
N THR A 160 1.18 -13.50 3.02
CA THR A 160 1.48 -12.63 4.17
C THR A 160 1.51 -11.16 3.76
N LEU A 161 2.11 -10.82 2.61
CA LEU A 161 2.14 -9.47 2.07
C LEU A 161 0.74 -8.98 1.67
N GLU A 162 -0.08 -9.82 1.06
CA GLU A 162 -1.47 -9.49 0.73
C GLU A 162 -2.30 -9.22 2.00
N GLY A 163 -2.13 -10.03 3.05
CA GLY A 163 -2.77 -9.78 4.34
C GLY A 163 -2.29 -8.48 5.02
N ALA A 164 -1.02 -8.12 4.86
CA ALA A 164 -0.48 -6.84 5.34
C ALA A 164 -1.04 -5.66 4.53
N LEU A 165 -1.13 -5.78 3.21
CA LEU A 165 -1.73 -4.78 2.32
C LEU A 165 -3.19 -4.52 2.68
N GLN A 166 -3.96 -5.56 2.99
CA GLN A 166 -5.35 -5.43 3.43
C GLN A 166 -5.44 -4.61 4.72
N LYS A 167 -4.62 -4.93 5.73
CA LYS A 167 -4.58 -4.19 6.99
C LYS A 167 -4.19 -2.72 6.80
N LEU A 168 -3.20 -2.45 5.95
CA LEU A 168 -2.80 -1.07 5.65
C LEU A 168 -3.92 -0.31 4.90
N SER A 169 -4.70 -0.98 4.07
CA SER A 169 -5.86 -0.38 3.40
C SER A 169 -6.97 -0.01 4.39
N GLU A 170 -7.23 -0.87 5.37
CA GLU A 170 -8.17 -0.59 6.46
C GLU A 170 -7.70 0.60 7.33
N GLN A 171 -6.40 0.69 7.61
CA GLN A 171 -5.83 1.82 8.33
C GLN A 171 -5.90 3.12 7.52
N GLU A 172 -5.60 3.06 6.21
CA GLU A 172 -5.73 4.20 5.32
C GLU A 172 -7.15 4.77 5.31
N GLU A 173 -8.16 3.90 5.23
CA GLU A 173 -9.56 4.29 5.30
C GLU A 173 -9.87 5.03 6.61
N LYS A 174 -9.46 4.43 7.73
CA LYS A 174 -9.67 4.98 9.05
C LYS A 174 -9.06 6.37 9.21
N TYR A 175 -7.80 6.55 8.81
CA TYR A 175 -7.12 7.85 8.93
C TYR A 175 -7.64 8.88 7.93
N SER A 176 -8.11 8.47 6.76
CA SER A 176 -8.79 9.35 5.82
C SER A 176 -10.06 9.94 6.43
N VAL A 177 -10.89 9.11 7.07
CA VAL A 177 -12.10 9.56 7.77
C VAL A 177 -11.77 10.54 8.90
N GLU A 178 -10.73 10.26 9.69
CA GLU A 178 -10.32 11.16 10.77
C GLU A 178 -9.78 12.50 10.26
N LEU A 179 -9.09 12.50 9.14
CA LEU A 179 -8.61 13.73 8.51
C LEU A 179 -9.78 14.55 7.93
N ASP A 180 -10.78 13.89 7.32
CA ASP A 180 -12.00 14.54 6.85
C ASP A 180 -12.79 15.17 8.02
N GLU A 181 -12.91 14.47 9.15
CA GLU A 181 -13.56 14.99 10.34
C GLU A 181 -12.81 16.19 10.94
N ALA A 182 -11.47 16.13 10.98
CA ALA A 182 -10.64 17.25 11.43
C ALA A 182 -10.82 18.49 10.52
N LEU A 183 -10.91 18.30 9.21
CA LEU A 183 -11.20 19.38 8.25
C LEU A 183 -12.55 20.01 8.53
N LYS A 184 -13.58 19.22 8.75
CA LYS A 184 -14.91 19.70 9.08
C LYS A 184 -14.92 20.52 10.38
N GLN A 185 -14.29 20.01 11.44
CA GLN A 185 -14.16 20.72 12.70
C GLN A 185 -13.39 22.03 12.56
N TYR A 186 -12.35 22.06 11.72
CA TYR A 186 -11.62 23.28 11.42
C TYR A 186 -12.50 24.30 10.70
N ALA A 187 -13.32 23.87 9.74
CA ALA A 187 -14.29 24.74 9.05
C ALA A 187 -15.34 25.30 10.01
N GLU A 188 -15.88 24.50 10.92
CA GLU A 188 -16.81 24.95 11.97
C GLU A 188 -16.19 26.03 12.86
N LEU A 189 -14.90 25.88 13.26
CA LEU A 189 -14.19 26.92 14.02
C LEU A 189 -13.95 28.18 13.20
N LYS A 190 -13.68 28.06 11.91
CA LYS A 190 -13.54 29.19 10.97
C LYS A 190 -14.85 29.98 10.87
N GLU A 191 -15.99 29.29 10.82
CA GLU A 191 -17.30 29.93 10.84
C GLU A 191 -17.58 30.64 12.17
N GLN A 192 -17.27 30.03 13.32
CA GLN A 192 -17.36 30.65 14.65
C GLN A 192 -16.48 31.89 14.77
N ALA A 193 -15.35 31.89 14.12
CA ALA A 193 -14.40 33.02 14.10
C ALA A 193 -14.81 34.16 13.14
N ALA A 194 -15.80 33.98 12.27
CA ALA A 194 -16.15 34.96 11.22
C ALA A 194 -16.56 36.33 11.77
N GLY A 195 -17.01 36.39 13.04
CA GLY A 195 -17.35 37.67 13.72
C GLY A 195 -16.22 38.27 14.57
N MET A 196 -15.01 37.67 14.57
CA MET A 196 -13.87 38.11 15.35
C MET A 196 -12.94 39.00 14.51
N ASP A 197 -12.05 39.74 15.20
CA ASP A 197 -10.97 40.44 14.51
C ASP A 197 -10.00 39.46 13.86
N ALA A 198 -9.88 39.54 12.53
CA ALA A 198 -9.08 38.59 11.75
C ALA A 198 -7.57 38.72 12.05
N VAL A 199 -7.10 39.95 12.36
CA VAL A 199 -5.69 40.21 12.67
C VAL A 199 -5.36 39.66 14.05
N GLU A 200 -6.20 39.94 15.06
CA GLU A 200 -6.03 39.42 16.42
C GLU A 200 -6.06 37.88 16.43
N LEU A 201 -6.98 37.25 15.70
CA LEU A 201 -7.06 35.80 15.57
C LEU A 201 -5.80 35.24 14.91
N MET A 202 -5.31 35.87 13.85
CA MET A 202 -4.10 35.43 13.15
C MET A 202 -2.87 35.50 14.05
N ASP A 203 -2.71 36.62 14.77
CA ASP A 203 -1.60 36.80 15.70
C ASP A 203 -1.64 35.78 16.83
N ALA A 204 -2.81 35.55 17.43
CA ALA A 204 -3.02 34.54 18.46
C ALA A 204 -2.68 33.12 17.96
N ARG A 205 -3.05 32.79 16.73
CA ARG A 205 -2.71 31.50 16.10
C ARG A 205 -1.22 31.35 15.84
N LEU A 206 -0.59 32.37 15.28
CA LEU A 206 0.86 32.35 15.00
C LEU A 206 1.68 32.20 16.27
N ALA A 207 1.28 32.85 17.38
CA ALA A 207 1.97 32.76 18.65
C ALA A 207 2.08 31.33 19.20
N ILE A 208 1.11 30.46 18.92
CA ILE A 208 1.08 29.09 19.47
C ILE A 208 1.38 28.01 18.42
N ARG A 209 1.39 28.36 17.14
CA ARG A 209 1.54 27.41 16.00
C ARG A 209 2.81 26.58 16.11
N GLU A 210 3.93 27.20 16.35
CA GLU A 210 5.23 26.53 16.40
C GLU A 210 5.28 25.50 17.53
N GLU A 211 4.74 25.83 18.70
CA GLU A 211 4.64 24.91 19.85
C GLU A 211 3.77 23.69 19.51
N LYS A 212 2.57 23.92 18.91
CA LYS A 212 1.66 22.84 18.53
C LYS A 212 2.24 21.94 17.44
N GLU A 213 2.92 22.53 16.44
CA GLU A 213 3.63 21.75 15.43
C GLU A 213 4.77 20.92 16.04
N ARG A 214 5.57 21.51 16.93
CA ARG A 214 6.65 20.79 17.62
C ARG A 214 6.09 19.60 18.40
N SER A 215 5.02 19.82 19.16
CA SER A 215 4.34 18.75 19.90
C SER A 215 3.85 17.62 18.97
N ALA A 216 3.30 17.94 17.79
CA ALA A 216 2.88 16.94 16.81
C ALA A 216 4.06 16.14 16.25
N VAL A 217 5.17 16.84 15.92
CA VAL A 217 6.40 16.19 15.44
C VAL A 217 6.99 15.26 16.51
N ASP A 218 7.00 15.66 17.76
CA ASP A 218 7.55 14.85 18.87
C ASP A 218 6.70 13.58 19.09
N ARG A 219 5.39 13.69 18.98
CA ARG A 219 4.48 12.52 19.02
C ARG A 219 4.72 11.56 17.88
N ILE A 220 4.93 12.07 16.66
CA ILE A 220 5.24 11.24 15.50
C ILE A 220 6.60 10.56 15.69
N LYS A 221 7.63 11.31 16.14
CA LYS A 221 8.95 10.74 16.46
C LYS A 221 8.85 9.64 17.51
N ALA A 222 8.06 9.84 18.55
CA ALA A 222 7.84 8.83 19.59
C ALA A 222 7.14 7.57 19.02
N ALA A 223 6.18 7.72 18.12
CA ALA A 223 5.43 6.63 17.52
C ALA A 223 6.26 5.84 16.48
N TYR A 224 7.09 6.53 15.68
CA TYR A 224 7.83 5.93 14.56
C TYR A 224 9.30 5.62 14.88
N GLY A 225 9.89 6.25 15.87
CA GLY A 225 11.29 6.02 16.27
C GLY A 225 12.26 6.21 15.11
N GLU A 226 13.07 5.20 14.84
CA GLU A 226 14.05 5.21 13.73
C GLU A 226 13.44 5.29 12.33
N LYS A 227 12.15 4.99 12.19
CA LYS A 227 11.41 5.10 10.92
C LYS A 227 10.88 6.50 10.64
N TYR A 228 11.09 7.44 11.55
CA TYR A 228 10.71 8.82 11.32
C TYR A 228 11.47 9.40 10.12
N ASP A 229 10.70 9.90 9.13
CA ASP A 229 11.25 10.52 7.92
C ASP A 229 10.99 12.04 7.93
N PRO A 230 12.04 12.87 8.09
CA PRO A 230 11.91 14.32 8.05
C PRO A 230 11.36 14.87 6.74
N MET A 231 11.66 14.22 5.59
CA MET A 231 11.14 14.65 4.29
C MET A 231 9.64 14.39 4.18
N MET A 232 9.20 13.24 4.66
CA MET A 232 7.78 12.92 4.74
C MET A 232 7.04 13.90 5.67
N MET A 233 7.67 14.31 6.77
CA MET A 233 7.13 15.34 7.65
C MET A 233 7.00 16.69 6.95
N HIS A 234 8.00 17.12 6.22
CA HIS A 234 7.96 18.35 5.42
C HIS A 234 6.82 18.31 4.39
N ASP A 235 6.68 17.19 3.69
CA ASP A 235 5.58 16.99 2.74
C ASP A 235 4.21 16.99 3.39
N SER A 236 4.09 16.41 4.59
CA SER A 236 2.84 16.41 5.36
C SER A 236 2.43 17.81 5.82
N LYS A 237 3.39 18.65 6.23
CA LYS A 237 3.14 20.07 6.51
C LYS A 237 2.61 20.82 5.31
N ARG A 238 3.19 20.55 4.13
CA ARG A 238 2.72 21.15 2.86
C ARG A 238 1.32 20.68 2.49
N ASP A 239 0.99 19.39 2.69
CA ASP A 239 -0.34 18.88 2.42
C ASP A 239 -1.40 19.54 3.32
N VAL A 240 -1.13 19.65 4.61
CA VAL A 240 -2.03 20.33 5.56
C VAL A 240 -2.20 21.81 5.20
N ALA A 241 -1.09 22.49 4.87
CA ALA A 241 -1.17 23.90 4.44
C ALA A 241 -2.04 24.04 3.18
N ASN A 242 -1.90 23.16 2.20
CA ASN A 242 -2.71 23.14 0.99
C ASN A 242 -4.18 22.82 1.28
N LEU A 243 -4.47 21.88 2.19
CA LEU A 243 -5.82 21.50 2.58
C LEU A 243 -6.58 22.66 3.25
N LEU A 244 -5.88 23.44 4.06
CA LEU A 244 -6.48 24.55 4.79
C LEU A 244 -6.56 25.84 3.97
N TYR A 245 -5.68 26.03 3.00
CA TYR A 245 -5.65 27.22 2.12
C TYR A 245 -6.57 27.08 0.93
N GLU A 246 -6.55 25.93 0.28
CA GLU A 246 -7.55 25.62 -0.74
C GLU A 246 -8.89 25.43 0.00
N GLU A 247 -9.84 26.31 -0.20
CA GLU A 247 -11.25 26.05 0.12
C GLU A 247 -11.71 24.89 -0.77
N VAL A 248 -11.24 23.68 -0.41
CA VAL A 248 -11.46 22.50 -1.23
C VAL A 248 -12.92 22.13 -1.10
N GLU A 249 -13.69 22.34 -2.15
CA GLU A 249 -14.94 21.62 -2.43
C GLU A 249 -14.69 20.09 -2.57
N ALA A 250 -13.52 19.59 -2.20
CA ALA A 250 -13.20 18.18 -2.24
C ALA A 250 -14.03 17.43 -1.21
N ARG A 251 -14.98 16.66 -1.71
CA ARG A 251 -15.91 15.86 -0.91
C ARG A 251 -15.22 14.84 -0.01
N SER A 252 -13.96 14.53 -0.25
CA SER A 252 -13.10 13.75 0.64
C SER A 252 -11.60 13.96 0.36
N VAL A 253 -10.78 13.91 1.40
CA VAL A 253 -9.30 13.94 1.31
C VAL A 253 -8.79 12.79 0.43
N ARG A 254 -9.51 11.69 0.36
CA ARG A 254 -9.21 10.54 -0.48
C ARG A 254 -9.26 10.88 -1.96
N GLU A 255 -10.22 11.70 -2.40
CA GLU A 255 -10.30 12.22 -3.77
C GLU A 255 -9.15 13.18 -4.05
N PHE A 256 -8.84 14.07 -3.13
CA PHE A 256 -7.72 15.00 -3.22
C PHE A 256 -6.36 14.27 -3.36
N LEU A 257 -6.09 13.29 -2.49
CA LEU A 257 -4.86 12.48 -2.55
C LEU A 257 -4.79 11.63 -3.82
N ARG A 258 -5.93 11.10 -4.30
CA ARG A 258 -5.99 10.38 -5.58
C ARG A 258 -5.74 11.27 -6.79
N GLN A 259 -6.25 12.49 -6.80
CA GLN A 259 -6.06 13.44 -7.90
C GLN A 259 -4.59 13.90 -8.02
N LYS A 260 -3.86 14.06 -6.90
CA LYS A 260 -2.43 14.46 -6.92
C LYS A 260 -1.47 13.31 -7.25
N GLN A 261 -1.82 12.06 -7.00
CA GLN A 261 -0.97 10.90 -7.36
C GLN A 261 -0.71 10.74 -8.87
N PRO A 262 -1.67 10.96 -9.79
CA PRO A 262 -1.42 10.88 -11.23
C PRO A 262 -0.47 11.98 -11.75
N GLN A 263 -0.55 13.20 -11.21
CA GLN A 263 0.30 14.32 -11.63
C GLN A 263 1.77 14.12 -11.27
N GLN A 264 2.07 13.54 -10.10
CA GLN A 264 3.44 13.17 -9.73
C GLN A 264 4.01 12.05 -10.62
N ARG A 265 3.17 11.12 -11.08
CA ARG A 265 3.59 10.06 -12.02
C ARG A 265 3.87 10.60 -13.42
N GLN A 266 3.10 11.57 -13.90
CA GLN A 266 3.30 12.21 -15.20
C GLN A 266 4.55 13.09 -15.21
N ASN A 267 4.83 13.83 -14.14
CA ASN A 267 6.04 14.64 -14.03
C ASN A 267 7.32 13.78 -13.90
N LYS A 268 7.26 12.63 -13.22
CA LYS A 268 8.37 11.67 -13.21
C LYS A 268 8.62 11.02 -14.59
N LYS A 269 7.57 10.78 -15.39
CA LYS A 269 7.71 10.27 -16.76
C LYS A 269 8.33 11.32 -17.68
N LYS A 270 7.85 12.57 -17.65
CA LYS A 270 8.40 13.67 -18.45
C LYS A 270 9.87 13.93 -18.15
N ASN A 271 10.30 13.88 -16.90
CA ASN A 271 11.71 14.06 -16.55
C ASN A 271 12.59 12.88 -16.98
N ARG A 272 12.07 11.66 -17.04
CA ARG A 272 12.82 10.49 -17.51
C ARG A 272 13.03 10.52 -19.04
N ASP A 273 12.00 10.91 -19.79
CA ASP A 273 12.07 11.02 -21.26
C ASP A 273 12.92 12.23 -21.74
N SER A 274 13.23 13.19 -20.86
CA SER A 274 14.11 14.32 -21.17
C SER A 274 15.61 14.03 -20.97
N TRP A 275 15.98 12.89 -20.35
CA TRP A 275 17.37 12.45 -20.15
C TRP A 275 17.82 11.39 -21.15
N GLU A 276 16.91 10.90 -22.00
CA GLU A 276 17.20 9.93 -23.06
C GLU A 276 17.29 10.53 -24.48
N ARG A 277 17.48 11.89 -24.58
CA ARG A 277 17.75 12.57 -25.87
C ARG A 277 19.11 13.20 -25.88
#